data_3ecaaf7579fc5174bc6b1e5b26ab822d
#
_entry.id   3ecaaf7579fc5174bc6b1e5b26ab822d
#
_cell.length_a   1.000
_cell.length_b   1.000
_cell.length_c   1.000
_cell.angle_alpha   90.00
_cell.angle_beta   90.00
_cell.angle_gamma   90.00
#
_symmetry.space_group_name_H-M   'P 1'
#
loop_
_entity.id
_entity.type
_entity.pdbx_description
1 polymer ?
#
loop_
_entity_poly.entity_id
_entity_poly.type
_entity_poly.pdbx_seq_one_letter_code
_entity_poly.pdbx_strand_id
1 'polypeptide(L)'
;MSLNVVDILHDCRLFSGVDPRGFQRLATIARICRFDKGATVFRDGEECPGVYVVGSGLVRVFKTGTSGKEHVLHMIGPGNTFAEVAAIGGFRCPASAEAVAPTTCVLLPLGPFRGLLESDHELCREMMTGMAAWVRHLVDLIEDVVLRDAAGRLARYLLDAETDASGVVELPTLKRHVASHLNLTSETFSRTIRRLTDAGLIAEPDPYHVRLLDRQRLRQVAEGMIANL
;
A
#
# COMPACT_ATOMS: atom_id res chain seq x y z
N MET A 1 -7.23 -17.36 15.21
CA MET A 1 -6.09 -17.98 14.52
C MET A 1 -4.82 -17.41 15.13
N SER A 2 -3.88 -18.25 15.55
CA SER A 2 -2.57 -17.79 16.03
C SER A 2 -1.78 -17.31 14.82
N LEU A 3 -1.45 -16.02 14.75
CA LEU A 3 -0.59 -15.46 13.70
C LEU A 3 0.81 -16.12 13.82
N ASN A 4 1.21 -16.83 12.76
CA ASN A 4 2.54 -17.43 12.65
C ASN A 4 3.50 -16.40 12.06
N VAL A 5 4.79 -16.45 12.46
CA VAL A 5 5.86 -15.60 11.95
C VAL A 5 5.93 -15.64 10.41
N VAL A 6 5.88 -16.85 9.84
CA VAL A 6 6.00 -17.04 8.38
C VAL A 6 4.83 -16.41 7.64
N ASP A 7 3.60 -16.54 8.16
CA ASP A 7 2.41 -15.94 7.54
C ASP A 7 2.52 -14.41 7.50
N ILE A 8 2.97 -13.79 8.62
CA ILE A 8 3.16 -12.34 8.71
C ILE A 8 4.24 -11.85 7.75
N LEU A 9 5.35 -12.59 7.63
CA LEU A 9 6.43 -12.24 6.71
C LEU A 9 6.01 -12.41 5.24
N HIS A 10 5.23 -13.45 4.94
CA HIS A 10 4.74 -13.74 3.59
C HIS A 10 3.77 -12.66 3.07
N ASP A 11 2.92 -12.14 3.95
CA ASP A 11 1.97 -11.07 3.61
C ASP A 11 2.66 -9.70 3.48
N CYS A 12 3.95 -9.61 3.80
CA CYS A 12 4.69 -8.35 3.80
C CYS A 12 5.18 -7.98 2.40
N ARG A 13 4.84 -6.76 1.96
CA ARG A 13 5.23 -6.24 0.64
C ARG A 13 6.75 -6.18 0.43
N LEU A 14 7.52 -5.87 1.48
CA LEU A 14 8.99 -5.81 1.40
C LEU A 14 9.60 -7.16 1.02
N PHE A 15 8.95 -8.25 1.43
CA PHE A 15 9.43 -9.60 1.20
C PHE A 15 8.68 -10.33 0.08
N SER A 16 7.86 -9.64 -0.71
CA SER A 16 7.03 -10.25 -1.78
C SER A 16 7.82 -10.99 -2.87
N GLY A 17 9.12 -10.69 -3.01
CA GLY A 17 10.02 -11.37 -3.95
C GLY A 17 10.83 -12.51 -3.34
N VAL A 18 10.68 -12.78 -2.03
CA VAL A 18 11.48 -13.76 -1.30
C VAL A 18 10.92 -15.17 -1.51
N ASP A 19 11.80 -16.13 -1.76
CA ASP A 19 11.45 -17.53 -1.93
C ASP A 19 11.15 -18.24 -0.58
N PRO A 20 10.57 -19.45 -0.58
CA PRO A 20 10.25 -20.18 0.66
C PRO A 20 11.48 -20.46 1.56
N ARG A 21 12.70 -20.60 0.99
CA ARG A 21 13.93 -20.81 1.76
C ARG A 21 14.38 -19.50 2.43
N GLY A 22 14.25 -18.38 1.72
CA GLY A 22 14.49 -17.05 2.26
C GLY A 22 13.57 -16.75 3.44
N PHE A 23 12.28 -17.07 3.33
CA PHE A 23 11.35 -16.95 4.47
C PHE A 23 11.75 -17.79 5.67
N GLN A 24 12.22 -19.03 5.47
CA GLN A 24 12.71 -19.85 6.56
C GLN A 24 13.91 -19.22 7.25
N ARG A 25 14.86 -18.66 6.49
CA ARG A 25 16.03 -17.95 7.04
C ARG A 25 15.61 -16.71 7.84
N LEU A 26 14.72 -15.90 7.33
CA LEU A 26 14.16 -14.75 8.06
C LEU A 26 13.43 -15.19 9.33
N ALA A 27 12.68 -16.29 9.27
CA ALA A 27 11.97 -16.84 10.43
C ALA A 27 12.90 -17.29 11.56
N THR A 28 14.14 -17.73 11.25
CA THR A 28 15.11 -18.14 12.30
C THR A 28 15.55 -17.00 13.21
N ILE A 29 15.54 -15.77 12.71
CA ILE A 29 15.94 -14.57 13.47
C ILE A 29 14.75 -13.79 14.00
N ALA A 30 13.55 -14.09 13.53
CA ALA A 30 12.33 -13.33 13.79
C ALA A 30 11.82 -13.52 15.22
N ARG A 31 11.26 -12.45 15.80
CA ARG A 31 10.63 -12.45 17.12
C ARG A 31 9.23 -11.83 17.05
N ILE A 32 8.25 -12.46 17.68
CA ILE A 32 6.93 -11.86 17.84
C ILE A 32 6.98 -10.86 18.98
N CYS A 33 6.55 -9.63 18.69
CA CYS A 33 6.37 -8.54 19.66
C CYS A 33 4.90 -8.17 19.71
N ARG A 34 4.39 -7.92 20.93
CA ARG A 34 3.02 -7.45 21.17
C ARG A 34 3.07 -6.14 21.90
N PHE A 35 2.23 -5.22 21.48
CA PHE A 35 2.15 -3.88 22.02
C PHE A 35 0.69 -3.57 22.36
N ASP A 36 0.45 -3.11 23.57
CA ASP A 36 -0.84 -2.59 23.96
C ASP A 36 -1.10 -1.22 23.29
N LYS A 37 -2.35 -0.82 23.20
CA LYS A 37 -2.71 0.52 22.72
C LYS A 37 -1.99 1.61 23.56
N GLY A 38 -1.31 2.54 22.88
CA GLY A 38 -0.52 3.62 23.47
C GLY A 38 0.93 3.22 23.84
N ALA A 39 1.32 1.96 23.62
CA ALA A 39 2.69 1.53 23.90
C ALA A 39 3.66 2.13 22.86
N THR A 40 4.73 2.76 23.36
CA THR A 40 5.86 3.19 22.53
C THR A 40 6.66 1.99 22.05
N VAL A 41 6.93 1.88 20.75
CA VAL A 41 7.78 0.85 20.15
C VAL A 41 9.23 1.29 20.19
N PHE A 42 9.51 2.51 19.77
CA PHE A 42 10.82 3.20 19.90
C PHE A 42 10.61 4.73 19.75
N ARG A 43 11.64 5.50 20.11
CA ARG A 43 11.63 6.96 20.03
C ARG A 43 12.59 7.50 18.97
N ASP A 44 12.31 8.70 18.48
CA ASP A 44 13.22 9.46 17.61
C ASP A 44 14.61 9.58 18.26
N GLY A 45 15.66 9.31 17.49
CA GLY A 45 17.05 9.33 17.93
C GLY A 45 17.53 8.05 18.65
N GLU A 46 16.66 7.11 18.98
CA GLU A 46 17.08 5.83 19.58
C GLU A 46 17.81 4.94 18.54
N GLU A 47 18.58 3.98 19.02
CA GLU A 47 19.17 2.95 18.16
C GLU A 47 18.06 2.14 17.49
N CYS A 48 18.26 1.80 16.21
CA CYS A 48 17.26 1.04 15.46
C CYS A 48 17.22 -0.40 16.00
N PRO A 49 16.08 -0.89 16.51
CA PRO A 49 15.97 -2.26 17.01
C PRO A 49 16.05 -3.32 15.90
N GLY A 50 15.65 -2.94 14.69
CA GLY A 50 15.54 -3.81 13.51
C GLY A 50 14.35 -3.44 12.64
N VAL A 51 13.95 -4.33 11.75
CA VAL A 51 12.79 -4.18 10.90
C VAL A 51 11.56 -4.77 11.58
N TYR A 52 10.50 -4.00 11.67
CA TYR A 52 9.19 -4.49 12.14
C TYR A 52 8.25 -4.73 10.97
N VAL A 53 7.53 -5.85 11.02
CA VAL A 53 6.40 -6.16 10.12
C VAL A 53 5.13 -6.23 10.95
N VAL A 54 4.12 -5.46 10.60
CA VAL A 54 2.83 -5.48 11.30
C VAL A 54 2.03 -6.70 10.85
N GLY A 55 1.70 -7.58 11.79
CA GLY A 55 0.82 -8.73 11.54
C GLY A 55 -0.65 -8.43 11.86
N SER A 56 -0.91 -7.62 12.90
CA SER A 56 -2.26 -7.14 13.24
C SER A 56 -2.17 -5.84 14.04
N GLY A 57 -3.25 -5.06 14.04
CA GLY A 57 -3.31 -3.77 14.73
C GLY A 57 -2.85 -2.61 13.86
N LEU A 58 -2.36 -1.53 14.48
CA LEU A 58 -2.01 -0.29 13.80
C LEU A 58 -0.92 0.45 14.57
N VAL A 59 0.13 0.89 13.87
CA VAL A 59 1.24 1.69 14.41
C VAL A 59 1.24 3.07 13.75
N ARG A 60 1.40 4.13 14.54
CA ARG A 60 1.70 5.47 14.03
C ARG A 60 3.19 5.74 14.10
N VAL A 61 3.76 6.27 13.04
CA VAL A 61 5.11 6.83 13.00
C VAL A 61 5.00 8.34 12.97
N PHE A 62 5.66 9.03 13.90
CA PHE A 62 5.48 10.47 14.07
C PHE A 62 6.76 11.18 14.52
N LYS A 63 6.83 12.46 14.24
CA LYS A 63 7.86 13.37 14.75
C LYS A 63 7.24 14.41 15.68
N THR A 64 7.97 14.71 16.75
CA THR A 64 7.62 15.82 17.64
C THR A 64 8.44 17.04 17.23
N GLY A 65 7.77 18.11 16.82
CA GLY A 65 8.42 19.38 16.49
C GLY A 65 8.94 20.09 17.74
N THR A 66 9.75 21.13 17.54
CA THR A 66 10.34 21.94 18.62
C THR A 66 9.31 22.60 19.55
N SER A 67 8.08 22.79 19.07
CA SER A 67 6.94 23.29 19.84
C SER A 67 6.21 22.20 20.65
N GLY A 68 6.68 20.96 20.65
CA GLY A 68 6.00 19.83 21.28
C GLY A 68 4.84 19.26 20.46
N LYS A 69 4.51 19.83 19.28
CA LYS A 69 3.43 19.34 18.42
C LYS A 69 3.89 18.09 17.67
N GLU A 70 3.07 17.05 17.74
CA GLU A 70 3.30 15.81 17.00
C GLU A 70 2.77 15.92 15.55
N HIS A 71 3.56 15.42 14.61
CA HIS A 71 3.20 15.28 13.21
C HIS A 71 3.28 13.81 12.83
N VAL A 72 2.13 13.19 12.56
CA VAL A 72 2.06 11.80 12.08
C VAL A 72 2.56 11.77 10.64
N LEU A 73 3.61 10.99 10.42
CA LEU A 73 4.21 10.77 9.10
C LEU A 73 3.53 9.61 8.37
N HIS A 74 3.29 8.50 9.09
CA HIS A 74 2.72 7.28 8.53
C HIS A 74 1.80 6.58 9.54
N MET A 75 0.78 5.92 9.00
CA MET A 75 -0.05 4.92 9.70
C MET A 75 0.21 3.56 9.07
N ILE A 76 0.74 2.64 9.85
CA ILE A 76 1.26 1.35 9.40
C ILE A 76 0.34 0.24 9.88
N GLY A 77 -0.37 -0.39 8.96
CA GLY A 77 -1.25 -1.53 9.20
C GLY A 77 -0.62 -2.87 8.75
N PRO A 78 -1.38 -3.97 8.86
CA PRO A 78 -0.91 -5.31 8.53
C PRO A 78 -0.28 -5.42 7.13
N GLY A 79 0.75 -6.26 6.99
CA GLY A 79 1.50 -6.48 5.75
C GLY A 79 2.49 -5.36 5.38
N ASN A 80 2.64 -4.33 6.23
CA ASN A 80 3.59 -3.25 6.01
C ASN A 80 4.70 -3.25 7.06
N THR A 81 5.83 -2.60 6.71
CA THR A 81 7.01 -2.47 7.56
C THR A 81 7.16 -1.08 8.14
N PHE A 82 7.94 -0.98 9.20
CA PHE A 82 8.50 0.27 9.71
C PHE A 82 9.89 0.04 10.32
N ALA A 83 10.67 1.11 10.45
CA ALA A 83 12.08 1.11 10.84
C ALA A 83 13.04 0.45 9.81
N GLU A 84 12.57 -0.08 8.69
CA GLU A 84 13.40 -0.71 7.64
C GLU A 84 14.42 0.28 7.05
N VAL A 85 14.03 1.54 6.87
CA VAL A 85 14.92 2.58 6.32
C VAL A 85 16.12 2.81 7.24
N ALA A 86 15.90 2.87 8.55
CA ALA A 86 16.95 3.01 9.54
C ALA A 86 17.80 1.72 9.66
N ALA A 87 17.14 0.56 9.62
CA ALA A 87 17.80 -0.74 9.73
C ALA A 87 18.73 -1.02 8.54
N ILE A 88 18.28 -0.74 7.31
CA ILE A 88 19.06 -0.94 6.09
C ILE A 88 20.12 0.19 5.96
N GLY A 89 19.70 1.45 6.19
CA GLY A 89 20.56 2.62 6.02
C GLY A 89 21.62 2.82 7.10
N GLY A 90 21.53 2.13 8.23
CA GLY A 90 22.56 2.18 9.26
C GLY A 90 22.54 3.41 10.16
N PHE A 91 21.40 4.05 10.32
CA PHE A 91 21.25 5.23 11.17
C PHE A 91 20.22 4.99 12.28
N ARG A 92 20.17 5.92 13.24
CA ARG A 92 19.21 5.91 14.35
C ARG A 92 17.79 6.13 13.83
N CYS A 93 16.80 5.70 14.61
CA CYS A 93 15.40 5.91 14.26
C CYS A 93 15.12 7.40 13.99
N PRO A 94 14.68 7.80 12.79
CA PRO A 94 14.47 9.22 12.44
C PRO A 94 13.11 9.76 12.92
N ALA A 95 12.30 8.95 13.60
CA ALA A 95 10.99 9.27 14.12
C ALA A 95 10.62 8.30 15.25
N SER A 96 9.57 8.63 16.01
CA SER A 96 9.01 7.76 17.05
C SER A 96 7.94 6.85 16.46
N ALA A 97 7.74 5.67 17.06
CA ALA A 97 6.67 4.72 16.70
C ALA A 97 5.86 4.33 17.94
N GLU A 98 4.53 4.29 17.81
CA GLU A 98 3.58 3.97 18.88
C GLU A 98 2.42 3.14 18.33
N ALA A 99 2.00 2.13 19.09
CA ALA A 99 0.82 1.34 18.78
C ALA A 99 -0.47 2.11 19.11
N VAL A 100 -1.32 2.38 18.13
CA VAL A 100 -2.60 3.09 18.35
C VAL A 100 -3.79 2.15 18.59
N ALA A 101 -3.55 0.86 18.44
CA ALA A 101 -4.45 -0.25 18.80
C ALA A 101 -3.60 -1.40 19.34
N PRO A 102 -4.19 -2.43 19.99
CA PRO A 102 -3.47 -3.66 20.31
C PRO A 102 -2.83 -4.22 19.05
N THR A 103 -1.50 -4.35 19.04
CA THR A 103 -0.71 -4.62 17.83
C THR A 103 0.21 -5.80 18.04
N THR A 104 0.27 -6.69 17.05
CA THR A 104 1.24 -7.76 16.97
C THR A 104 2.16 -7.51 15.77
N CYS A 105 3.47 -7.50 16.02
CA CYS A 105 4.49 -7.35 14.99
C CYS A 105 5.45 -8.53 14.99
N VAL A 106 6.09 -8.79 13.88
CA VAL A 106 7.33 -9.55 13.78
C VAL A 106 8.49 -8.56 13.75
N LEU A 107 9.43 -8.70 14.67
CA LEU A 107 10.71 -7.99 14.67
C LEU A 107 11.78 -8.89 14.05
N LEU A 108 12.49 -8.37 13.06
CA LEU A 108 13.77 -8.89 12.57
C LEU A 108 14.88 -8.04 13.21
N PRO A 109 15.57 -8.54 14.26
CA PRO A 109 16.55 -7.76 15.01
C PRO A 109 17.70 -7.29 14.14
N LEU A 110 18.19 -6.06 14.34
CA LEU A 110 19.12 -5.36 13.46
C LEU A 110 20.38 -6.17 13.13
N GLY A 111 21.08 -6.67 14.14
CA GLY A 111 22.35 -7.41 13.95
C GLY A 111 22.15 -8.70 13.13
N PRO A 112 21.29 -9.64 13.56
CA PRO A 112 20.98 -10.84 12.80
C PRO A 112 20.45 -10.57 11.40
N PHE A 113 19.59 -9.55 11.23
CA PHE A 113 19.05 -9.19 9.92
C PHE A 113 20.15 -8.70 8.96
N ARG A 114 21.06 -7.84 9.43
CA ARG A 114 22.22 -7.41 8.64
C ARG A 114 23.15 -8.56 8.32
N GLY A 115 23.43 -9.43 9.28
CA GLY A 115 24.25 -10.63 9.05
C GLY A 115 23.68 -11.53 7.96
N LEU A 116 22.34 -11.66 7.88
CA LEU A 116 21.70 -12.35 6.76
C LEU A 116 21.92 -11.61 5.43
N LEU A 117 21.71 -10.29 5.38
CA LEU A 117 21.94 -9.52 4.17
C LEU A 117 23.39 -9.54 3.69
N GLU A 118 24.37 -9.60 4.60
CA GLU A 118 25.80 -9.67 4.27
C GLU A 118 26.24 -11.05 3.76
N SER A 119 25.59 -12.11 4.24
CA SER A 119 25.97 -13.50 3.93
C SER A 119 25.13 -14.14 2.84
N ASP A 120 23.98 -13.58 2.51
CA ASP A 120 22.96 -14.17 1.64
C ASP A 120 22.60 -13.25 0.48
N HIS A 121 23.39 -13.34 -0.59
CA HIS A 121 23.18 -12.52 -1.79
C HIS A 121 21.86 -12.84 -2.52
N GLU A 122 21.37 -14.08 -2.41
CA GLU A 122 20.10 -14.46 -3.02
C GLU A 122 18.93 -13.77 -2.31
N LEU A 123 18.89 -13.80 -0.98
CA LEU A 123 17.92 -13.06 -0.18
C LEU A 123 17.94 -11.55 -0.50
N CYS A 124 19.15 -10.95 -0.57
CA CYS A 124 19.29 -9.54 -0.96
C CYS A 124 18.69 -9.25 -2.34
N ARG A 125 18.97 -10.10 -3.33
CA ARG A 125 18.46 -9.94 -4.69
C ARG A 125 16.93 -10.05 -4.73
N GLU A 126 16.36 -11.00 -3.99
CA GLU A 126 14.91 -11.20 -3.88
C GLU A 126 14.23 -10.01 -3.22
N MET A 127 14.77 -9.50 -2.12
CA MET A 127 14.30 -8.28 -1.46
C MET A 127 14.37 -7.07 -2.39
N MET A 128 15.47 -6.88 -3.12
CA MET A 128 15.60 -5.80 -4.11
C MET A 128 14.56 -5.94 -5.22
N THR A 129 14.23 -7.14 -5.65
CA THR A 129 13.16 -7.39 -6.64
C THR A 129 11.79 -6.98 -6.09
N GLY A 130 11.48 -7.33 -4.84
CA GLY A 130 10.26 -6.89 -4.15
C GLY A 130 10.18 -5.37 -4.01
N MET A 131 11.28 -4.73 -3.61
CA MET A 131 11.39 -3.27 -3.52
C MET A 131 11.21 -2.59 -4.89
N ALA A 132 11.81 -3.13 -5.95
CA ALA A 132 11.66 -2.60 -7.31
C ALA A 132 10.21 -2.69 -7.80
N ALA A 133 9.53 -3.81 -7.51
CA ALA A 133 8.09 -3.96 -7.81
C ALA A 133 7.24 -2.94 -7.03
N TRP A 134 7.56 -2.70 -5.76
CA TRP A 134 6.87 -1.70 -4.94
C TRP A 134 7.12 -0.27 -5.42
N VAL A 135 8.37 0.08 -5.76
CA VAL A 135 8.70 1.40 -6.35
C VAL A 135 7.93 1.62 -7.65
N ARG A 136 7.86 0.61 -8.53
CA ARG A 136 7.05 0.68 -9.75
C ARG A 136 5.59 0.96 -9.44
N HIS A 137 5.00 0.22 -8.49
CA HIS A 137 3.62 0.46 -8.05
C HIS A 137 3.41 1.89 -7.52
N LEU A 138 4.38 2.45 -6.78
CA LEU A 138 4.30 3.85 -6.31
C LEU A 138 4.39 4.85 -7.47
N VAL A 139 5.24 4.58 -8.46
CA VAL A 139 5.32 5.42 -9.69
C VAL A 139 3.98 5.40 -10.42
N ASP A 140 3.39 4.21 -10.63
CA ASP A 140 2.08 4.09 -11.27
C ASP A 140 0.99 4.86 -10.50
N LEU A 141 1.00 4.82 -9.15
CA LEU A 141 0.08 5.60 -8.32
C LEU A 141 0.31 7.11 -8.46
N ILE A 142 1.56 7.55 -8.52
CA ILE A 142 1.91 8.98 -8.73
C ILE A 142 1.45 9.43 -10.12
N GLU A 143 1.71 8.63 -11.14
CA GLU A 143 1.21 8.91 -12.49
C GLU A 143 -0.31 9.04 -12.51
N ASP A 144 -1.03 8.13 -11.86
CA ASP A 144 -2.48 8.19 -11.75
C ASP A 144 -2.99 9.45 -11.03
N VAL A 145 -2.27 9.93 -10.02
CA VAL A 145 -2.65 11.13 -9.26
C VAL A 145 -2.27 12.42 -9.99
N VAL A 146 -1.09 12.44 -10.63
CA VAL A 146 -0.50 13.67 -11.21
C VAL A 146 -0.93 13.86 -12.66
N LEU A 147 -0.98 12.80 -13.45
CA LEU A 147 -1.22 12.90 -14.89
C LEU A 147 -2.67 12.64 -15.31
N ARG A 148 -3.48 12.05 -14.41
CA ARG A 148 -4.88 11.75 -14.72
C ARG A 148 -5.83 12.49 -13.79
N ASP A 149 -6.78 13.20 -14.38
CA ASP A 149 -7.91 13.74 -13.64
C ASP A 149 -8.85 12.61 -13.15
N ALA A 150 -9.88 12.95 -12.40
CA ALA A 150 -10.85 11.97 -11.89
C ALA A 150 -11.49 11.12 -13.00
N ALA A 151 -11.68 11.71 -14.21
CA ALA A 151 -12.27 11.03 -15.35
C ALA A 151 -11.29 9.99 -15.94
N GLY A 152 -10.02 10.34 -16.08
CA GLY A 152 -8.97 9.43 -16.56
C GLY A 152 -8.79 8.21 -15.64
N ARG A 153 -8.77 8.42 -14.32
CA ARG A 153 -8.67 7.32 -13.35
C ARG A 153 -9.88 6.37 -13.41
N LEU A 154 -11.07 6.92 -13.48
CA LEU A 154 -12.30 6.13 -13.59
C LEU A 154 -12.37 5.39 -14.94
N ALA A 155 -12.01 6.06 -16.04
CA ALA A 155 -11.98 5.46 -17.36
C ALA A 155 -11.00 4.27 -17.42
N ARG A 156 -9.81 4.41 -16.84
CA ARG A 156 -8.83 3.33 -16.74
C ARG A 156 -9.37 2.14 -15.95
N TYR A 157 -9.91 2.39 -14.76
CA TYR A 157 -10.51 1.35 -13.93
C TYR A 157 -11.59 0.54 -14.69
N LEU A 158 -12.48 1.25 -15.41
CA LEU A 158 -13.54 0.61 -16.19
C LEU A 158 -13.01 -0.20 -17.39
N LEU A 159 -11.91 0.23 -18.00
CA LEU A 159 -11.28 -0.48 -19.12
C LEU A 159 -10.51 -1.74 -18.67
N ASP A 160 -9.92 -1.70 -17.47
CA ASP A 160 -9.14 -2.80 -16.90
C ASP A 160 -10.03 -3.83 -16.18
N ALA A 161 -11.29 -3.47 -15.87
CA ALA A 161 -12.25 -4.39 -15.26
C ALA A 161 -12.71 -5.47 -16.24
N GLU A 162 -13.03 -6.65 -15.69
CA GLU A 162 -13.66 -7.72 -16.48
C GLU A 162 -15.04 -7.24 -16.98
N THR A 163 -15.30 -7.50 -18.26
CA THR A 163 -16.59 -7.18 -18.88
C THR A 163 -17.30 -8.47 -19.31
N ASP A 164 -18.61 -8.50 -19.16
CA ASP A 164 -19.43 -9.56 -19.75
C ASP A 164 -19.45 -9.47 -21.29
N ALA A 165 -20.13 -10.43 -21.94
CA ALA A 165 -20.25 -10.48 -23.40
C ALA A 165 -20.98 -9.27 -23.99
N SER A 166 -21.70 -8.48 -23.19
CA SER A 166 -22.42 -7.25 -23.59
C SER A 166 -21.64 -5.97 -23.31
N GLY A 167 -20.38 -6.07 -22.83
CA GLY A 167 -19.52 -4.94 -22.52
C GLY A 167 -19.89 -4.24 -21.21
N VAL A 168 -20.53 -4.95 -20.29
CA VAL A 168 -20.91 -4.43 -18.97
C VAL A 168 -19.89 -4.80 -17.93
N VAL A 169 -19.46 -3.83 -17.13
CA VAL A 169 -18.62 -3.96 -15.95
C VAL A 169 -19.52 -4.04 -14.72
N GLU A 170 -19.33 -5.04 -13.89
CA GLU A 170 -19.96 -5.12 -12.57
C GLU A 170 -19.10 -4.34 -11.56
N LEU A 171 -19.69 -3.31 -10.92
CA LEU A 171 -19.04 -2.56 -9.86
C LEU A 171 -19.19 -3.30 -8.53
N PRO A 172 -18.17 -3.27 -7.65
CA PRO A 172 -18.33 -3.75 -6.28
C PRO A 172 -19.53 -3.10 -5.60
N THR A 173 -20.21 -3.83 -4.74
CA THR A 173 -21.50 -3.51 -4.11
C THR A 173 -21.65 -2.10 -3.51
N LEU A 174 -20.55 -1.39 -3.27
CA LEU A 174 -20.55 -0.03 -2.75
C LEU A 174 -19.63 0.86 -3.58
N LYS A 175 -20.19 1.78 -4.34
CA LYS A 175 -19.47 2.82 -5.13
C LYS A 175 -18.42 3.58 -4.31
N ARG A 176 -18.61 3.72 -2.99
CA ARG A 176 -17.63 4.33 -2.07
C ARG A 176 -16.30 3.56 -2.02
N HIS A 177 -16.31 2.23 -2.19
CA HIS A 177 -15.08 1.44 -2.20
C HIS A 177 -14.31 1.64 -3.49
N VAL A 178 -15.00 1.73 -4.64
CA VAL A 178 -14.38 2.09 -5.92
C VAL A 178 -13.82 3.51 -5.86
N ALA A 179 -14.58 4.46 -5.32
CA ALA A 179 -14.12 5.83 -5.14
C ALA A 179 -12.85 5.89 -4.29
N SER A 180 -12.84 5.19 -3.14
CA SER A 180 -11.67 5.10 -2.27
C SER A 180 -10.46 4.46 -2.98
N HIS A 181 -10.69 3.40 -3.75
CA HIS A 181 -9.65 2.74 -4.56
C HIS A 181 -9.03 3.69 -5.59
N LEU A 182 -9.85 4.55 -6.19
CA LEU A 182 -9.42 5.57 -7.15
C LEU A 182 -8.93 6.88 -6.50
N ASN A 183 -8.78 6.91 -5.19
CA ASN A 183 -8.41 8.12 -4.44
C ASN A 183 -9.35 9.31 -4.72
N LEU A 184 -10.66 9.03 -4.82
CA LEU A 184 -11.73 10.00 -5.05
C LEU A 184 -12.67 10.06 -3.85
N THR A 185 -13.28 11.22 -3.61
CA THR A 185 -14.45 11.29 -2.74
C THR A 185 -15.67 10.66 -3.45
N SER A 186 -16.64 10.17 -2.68
CA SER A 186 -17.89 9.62 -3.26
C SER A 186 -18.64 10.64 -4.13
N GLU A 187 -18.54 11.93 -3.78
CA GLU A 187 -19.12 13.03 -4.55
C GLU A 187 -18.41 13.20 -5.90
N THR A 188 -17.06 13.27 -5.86
CA THR A 188 -16.25 13.38 -7.09
C THR A 188 -16.48 12.19 -7.99
N PHE A 189 -16.51 10.97 -7.45
CA PHE A 189 -16.80 9.75 -8.20
C PHE A 189 -18.16 9.84 -8.89
N SER A 190 -19.23 10.21 -8.17
CA SER A 190 -20.59 10.33 -8.74
C SER A 190 -20.67 11.39 -9.81
N ARG A 191 -20.00 12.55 -9.63
CA ARG A 191 -19.90 13.58 -10.66
C ARG A 191 -19.18 13.09 -11.91
N THR A 192 -18.10 12.34 -11.71
CA THR A 192 -17.29 11.81 -12.81
C THR A 192 -18.05 10.76 -13.62
N ILE A 193 -18.74 9.84 -12.97
CA ILE A 193 -19.65 8.87 -13.65
C ILE A 193 -20.65 9.63 -14.51
N ARG A 194 -21.31 10.66 -13.95
CA ARG A 194 -22.30 11.45 -14.68
C ARG A 194 -21.68 12.15 -15.90
N ARG A 195 -20.50 12.76 -15.77
CA ARG A 195 -19.78 13.39 -16.88
C ARG A 195 -19.48 12.41 -18.02
N LEU A 196 -18.99 11.20 -17.69
CA LEU A 196 -18.73 10.17 -18.69
C LEU A 196 -20.01 9.66 -19.36
N THR A 197 -21.12 9.59 -18.61
CA THR A 197 -22.45 9.23 -19.14
C THR A 197 -22.99 10.32 -20.05
N ASP A 198 -22.94 11.58 -19.64
CA ASP A 198 -23.39 12.75 -20.43
C ASP A 198 -22.56 12.87 -21.72
N ALA A 199 -21.28 12.49 -21.70
CA ALA A 199 -20.42 12.43 -22.88
C ALA A 199 -20.67 11.20 -23.79
N GLY A 200 -21.58 10.31 -23.41
CA GLY A 200 -21.93 9.11 -24.20
C GLY A 200 -20.84 8.04 -24.22
N LEU A 201 -19.92 8.06 -23.26
CA LEU A 201 -18.82 7.09 -23.18
C LEU A 201 -19.20 5.82 -22.43
N ILE A 202 -20.08 5.97 -21.43
CA ILE A 202 -20.63 4.89 -20.62
C ILE A 202 -22.14 5.06 -20.44
N ALA A 203 -22.80 4.01 -19.96
CA ALA A 203 -24.17 4.07 -19.46
C ALA A 203 -24.25 3.32 -18.12
N GLU A 204 -25.07 3.82 -17.19
CA GLU A 204 -25.41 3.13 -15.95
C GLU A 204 -26.83 2.54 -16.07
N PRO A 205 -26.99 1.26 -16.45
CA PRO A 205 -28.30 0.63 -16.48
C PRO A 205 -28.90 0.49 -15.08
N ASP A 206 -28.05 0.35 -14.06
CA ASP A 206 -28.42 0.32 -12.65
C ASP A 206 -27.23 0.74 -11.75
N PRO A 207 -27.39 0.85 -10.41
CA PRO A 207 -26.32 1.32 -9.50
C PRO A 207 -25.06 0.47 -9.44
N TYR A 208 -25.09 -0.75 -9.95
CA TYR A 208 -24.00 -1.73 -9.82
C TYR A 208 -23.34 -2.07 -11.16
N HIS A 209 -23.91 -1.66 -12.26
CA HIS A 209 -23.41 -2.00 -13.58
C HIS A 209 -23.11 -0.76 -14.40
N VAL A 210 -21.99 -0.81 -15.13
CA VAL A 210 -21.57 0.23 -16.06
C VAL A 210 -21.33 -0.41 -17.43
N ARG A 211 -22.07 0.01 -18.43
CA ARG A 211 -21.87 -0.41 -19.82
C ARG A 211 -20.91 0.53 -20.53
N LEU A 212 -19.88 -0.02 -21.16
CA LEU A 212 -18.93 0.74 -21.96
C LEU A 212 -19.51 0.95 -23.36
N LEU A 213 -19.84 2.19 -23.72
CA LEU A 213 -20.44 2.54 -25.01
C LEU A 213 -19.38 2.83 -26.09
N ASP A 214 -18.31 3.54 -25.72
CA ASP A 214 -17.21 3.89 -26.62
C ASP A 214 -15.86 3.62 -25.94
N ARG A 215 -15.36 2.38 -26.11
CA ARG A 215 -14.07 1.95 -25.51
C ARG A 215 -12.87 2.73 -26.08
N GLN A 216 -12.94 3.19 -27.33
CA GLN A 216 -11.82 3.91 -27.93
C GLN A 216 -11.70 5.32 -27.34
N ARG A 217 -12.79 6.07 -27.27
CA ARG A 217 -12.78 7.41 -26.64
C ARG A 217 -12.54 7.30 -25.13
N LEU A 218 -13.07 6.28 -24.48
CA LEU A 218 -12.80 6.03 -23.05
C LEU A 218 -11.29 5.78 -22.80
N ARG A 219 -10.59 5.10 -23.73
CA ARG A 219 -9.13 4.93 -23.67
C ARG A 219 -8.40 6.27 -23.83
N GLN A 220 -8.83 7.13 -24.72
CA GLN A 220 -8.24 8.48 -24.88
C GLN A 220 -8.41 9.33 -23.60
N VAL A 221 -9.56 9.19 -22.91
CA VAL A 221 -9.78 9.83 -21.60
C VAL A 221 -8.83 9.23 -20.55
N ALA A 222 -8.70 7.91 -20.51
CA ALA A 222 -7.78 7.22 -19.58
C ALA A 222 -6.31 7.62 -19.79
N GLU A 223 -5.93 7.97 -21.02
CA GLU A 223 -4.58 8.41 -21.40
C GLU A 223 -4.38 9.94 -21.29
N GLY A 224 -5.41 10.66 -20.81
CA GLY A 224 -5.33 12.13 -20.67
C GLY A 224 -5.30 12.91 -22.00
N MET A 225 -5.63 12.26 -23.12
CA MET A 225 -5.63 12.89 -24.45
C MET A 225 -6.86 13.78 -24.66
N ILE A 226 -7.93 13.59 -23.89
CA ILE A 226 -9.12 14.43 -23.88
C ILE A 226 -9.18 15.14 -22.53
N ALA A 227 -8.73 16.38 -22.50
CA ALA A 227 -8.89 17.27 -21.37
C ALA A 227 -10.26 17.97 -21.47
N ASN A 228 -11.06 17.94 -20.42
CA ASN A 228 -12.42 18.53 -20.34
C ASN A 228 -13.49 17.74 -21.08
N LEU A 229 -13.96 16.70 -20.42
CA LEU A 229 -15.27 16.08 -20.69
C LEU A 229 -16.40 16.92 -20.09
#